data_1e6ddda1e4d13faa2c3df49f62c9e417
#
_entry.id   1e6ddda1e4d13faa2c3df49f62c9e417
#
_cell.length_a   1.000
_cell.length_b   1.000
_cell.length_c   1.000
_cell.angle_alpha   90.00
_cell.angle_beta   90.00
_cell.angle_gamma   90.00
#
_symmetry.space_group_name_H-M   'P 1'
#
loop_
_entity.id
_entity.type
_entity.pdbx_description
1 polymer ?
#
loop_
_entity_poly.entity_id
_entity_poly.type
_entity_poly.pdbx_seq_one_letter_code
_entity_poly.pdbx_strand_id
1 'polypeptide(L)'
;DTRVRLVEKYSDKTISKVEMANATKNEGPLQPLIDLVPDNIFKSSSDNRNMLQVISFAVLFGVSMVLIPSEKSAPTRAFFESVNEIILKVVDVIMLYAPVGVFALLAGVLVQVSEGNLAFAIEILKGLGVYSITVITGLAIMVFVIYPLMINKLAKIKFKRFLKAISPAQLLAFSTSSSAATLPLTMERVEEHLGVSKKVSSFVLPLGATINMDGTSLYQGVAAIFIAQCFNVDLGLIDQLTILVTATLASIGSAAVPGAGLVMLTIVLG
;
A
#
# COMPACT_ATOMS: atom_id res chain seq x y z
N ASP A 1 9.63 24.06 20.34
CA ASP A 1 8.90 22.80 20.10
C ASP A 1 8.91 22.52 18.61
N THR A 2 9.49 21.39 18.25
CA THR A 2 9.66 20.91 16.85
C THR A 2 8.35 20.92 16.07
N ARG A 3 7.26 20.55 16.74
CA ARG A 3 5.91 20.46 16.16
C ARG A 3 5.37 21.83 15.77
N VAL A 4 5.55 22.85 16.64
CA VAL A 4 5.09 24.23 16.38
C VAL A 4 5.79 24.80 15.15
N ARG A 5 7.09 24.57 15.00
CA ARG A 5 7.87 25.06 13.84
C ARG A 5 7.45 24.40 12.52
N LEU A 6 7.11 23.10 12.54
CA LEU A 6 6.59 22.41 11.36
C LEU A 6 5.23 22.95 10.95
N VAL A 7 4.35 23.18 11.92
CA VAL A 7 3.01 23.75 11.66
C VAL A 7 3.13 25.17 11.09
N GLU A 8 3.98 26.05 11.66
CA GLU A 8 4.17 27.41 11.14
C GLU A 8 4.73 27.43 9.72
N LYS A 9 5.72 26.57 9.43
CA LYS A 9 6.38 26.52 8.11
C LYS A 9 5.47 26.02 6.98
N TYR A 10 4.51 25.19 7.30
CA TYR A 10 3.60 24.57 6.33
C TYR A 10 2.14 25.02 6.49
N SER A 11 1.88 26.03 7.35
CA SER A 11 0.53 26.53 7.64
C SER A 11 -0.26 26.92 6.39
N ASP A 12 0.36 27.63 5.43
CA ASP A 12 -0.34 28.07 4.22
C ASP A 12 -0.77 26.91 3.32
N LYS A 13 0.06 25.84 3.25
CA LYS A 13 -0.31 24.61 2.54
C LYS A 13 -1.33 23.77 3.31
N THR A 14 -1.34 23.89 4.63
CA THR A 14 -2.28 23.19 5.51
C THR A 14 -3.65 23.87 5.48
N ILE A 15 -3.71 25.20 5.46
CA ILE A 15 -4.96 25.97 5.38
C ILE A 15 -5.73 25.62 4.11
N SER A 16 -5.06 25.57 2.95
CA SER A 16 -5.71 25.17 1.70
C SER A 16 -6.24 23.75 1.70
N LYS A 17 -5.56 22.83 2.39
CA LYS A 17 -6.00 21.44 2.56
C LYS A 17 -7.13 21.30 3.57
N VAL A 18 -7.12 22.07 4.64
CA VAL A 18 -8.21 22.11 5.63
C VAL A 18 -9.48 22.72 5.02
N GLU A 19 -9.34 23.73 4.16
CA GLU A 19 -10.49 24.29 3.42
C GLU A 19 -11.07 23.27 2.44
N MET A 20 -10.22 22.50 1.73
CA MET A 20 -10.66 21.37 0.89
C MET A 20 -11.35 20.27 1.72
N ALA A 21 -10.78 19.88 2.86
CA ALA A 21 -11.38 18.88 3.76
C ALA A 21 -12.72 19.35 4.35
N ASN A 22 -12.87 20.64 4.62
CA ASN A 22 -14.14 21.21 5.07
C ASN A 22 -15.18 21.31 3.95
N ALA A 23 -14.77 21.47 2.69
CA ALA A 23 -15.67 21.39 1.54
C ALA A 23 -16.24 19.97 1.39
N THR A 24 -15.42 18.93 1.61
CA THR A 24 -15.82 17.52 1.56
C THR A 24 -16.76 17.13 2.73
N LYS A 25 -16.70 17.81 3.87
CA LYS A 25 -17.62 17.57 5.01
C LYS A 25 -19.10 17.88 4.72
N ASN A 26 -19.38 18.67 3.67
CA ASN A 26 -20.75 18.99 3.26
C ASN A 26 -21.34 17.98 2.26
N GLU A 27 -20.59 16.97 1.88
CA GLU A 27 -21.05 15.89 1.00
C GLU A 27 -21.85 14.86 1.79
N GLY A 28 -22.90 14.33 1.18
CA GLY A 28 -23.79 13.36 1.84
C GLY A 28 -23.07 12.05 2.18
N PRO A 29 -23.59 11.24 3.14
CA PRO A 29 -22.93 10.01 3.60
C PRO A 29 -22.75 8.94 2.50
N LEU A 30 -23.41 9.08 1.37
CA LEU A 30 -23.28 8.18 0.21
C LEU A 30 -22.31 8.71 -0.87
N GLN A 31 -21.77 9.91 -0.70
CA GLN A 31 -20.87 10.52 -1.69
C GLN A 31 -19.67 9.64 -2.00
N PRO A 32 -18.98 9.01 -1.02
CA PRO A 32 -17.85 8.11 -1.31
C PRO A 32 -18.22 6.91 -2.20
N LEU A 33 -19.49 6.46 -2.16
CA LEU A 33 -19.97 5.38 -3.04
C LEU A 33 -20.30 5.89 -4.44
N ILE A 34 -20.82 7.12 -4.56
CA ILE A 34 -21.09 7.77 -5.85
C ILE A 34 -19.76 8.05 -6.55
N ASP A 35 -18.78 8.53 -5.80
CA ASP A 35 -17.45 8.88 -6.30
C ASP A 35 -16.60 7.66 -6.71
N LEU A 36 -17.05 6.44 -6.43
CA LEU A 36 -16.42 5.23 -6.96
C LEU A 36 -16.59 5.09 -8.48
N VAL A 37 -17.62 5.72 -9.08
CA VAL A 37 -17.88 5.62 -10.51
C VAL A 37 -17.26 6.83 -11.21
N PRO A 38 -16.27 6.65 -12.09
CA PRO A 38 -15.63 7.77 -12.77
C PRO A 38 -16.55 8.39 -13.84
N ASP A 39 -16.72 9.69 -13.82
CA ASP A 39 -17.34 10.42 -14.93
C ASP A 39 -16.49 10.37 -16.21
N ASN A 40 -15.17 10.34 -16.02
CA ASN A 40 -14.19 10.24 -17.10
C ASN A 40 -12.92 9.54 -16.62
N ILE A 41 -12.71 8.31 -17.12
CA ILE A 41 -11.58 7.48 -16.71
C ILE A 41 -10.21 8.12 -17.00
N PHE A 42 -10.08 8.85 -18.11
CA PHE A 42 -8.81 9.51 -18.45
C PHE A 42 -8.49 10.67 -17.50
N LYS A 43 -9.51 11.43 -17.10
CA LYS A 43 -9.37 12.47 -16.08
C LYS A 43 -9.02 11.86 -14.73
N SER A 44 -9.71 10.79 -14.34
CA SER A 44 -9.43 10.10 -13.08
C SER A 44 -8.02 9.50 -13.04
N SER A 45 -7.53 8.98 -14.15
CA SER A 45 -6.17 8.42 -14.25
C SER A 45 -5.06 9.47 -14.19
N SER A 46 -5.37 10.74 -14.36
CA SER A 46 -4.39 11.84 -14.28
C SER A 46 -4.27 12.46 -12.88
N ASP A 47 -5.13 12.09 -11.93
CA ASP A 47 -5.12 12.59 -10.55
C ASP A 47 -5.08 11.42 -9.55
N ASN A 48 -4.01 11.36 -8.76
CA ASN A 48 -3.83 10.31 -7.75
C ASN A 48 -4.95 10.26 -6.69
N ARG A 49 -5.67 11.36 -6.47
CA ARG A 49 -6.82 11.40 -5.56
C ARG A 49 -8.01 10.57 -6.06
N ASN A 50 -8.09 10.33 -7.37
CA ASN A 50 -9.17 9.59 -8.01
C ASN A 50 -8.82 8.10 -8.24
N MET A 51 -7.82 7.55 -7.55
CA MET A 51 -7.39 6.16 -7.75
C MET A 51 -8.49 5.14 -7.50
N LEU A 52 -9.39 5.38 -6.54
CA LEU A 52 -10.53 4.49 -6.29
C LEU A 52 -11.47 4.41 -7.52
N GLN A 53 -11.66 5.50 -8.25
CA GLN A 53 -12.42 5.50 -9.49
C GLN A 53 -11.75 4.66 -10.57
N VAL A 54 -10.42 4.76 -10.68
CA VAL A 54 -9.64 3.95 -11.63
C VAL A 54 -9.74 2.46 -11.30
N ILE A 55 -9.67 2.11 -10.01
CA ILE A 55 -9.81 0.72 -9.53
C ILE A 55 -11.20 0.20 -9.84
N SER A 56 -12.25 0.96 -9.53
CA SER A 56 -13.64 0.58 -9.81
C SER A 56 -13.86 0.33 -11.29
N PHE A 57 -13.35 1.22 -12.15
CA PHE A 57 -13.40 1.02 -13.59
C PHE A 57 -12.65 -0.23 -14.03
N ALA A 58 -11.43 -0.45 -13.51
CA ALA A 58 -10.61 -1.63 -13.86
C ALA A 58 -11.32 -2.94 -13.46
N VAL A 59 -11.98 -2.97 -12.29
CA VAL A 59 -12.77 -4.12 -11.85
C VAL A 59 -13.95 -4.36 -12.78
N LEU A 60 -14.72 -3.33 -13.11
CA LEU A 60 -15.86 -3.44 -14.04
C LEU A 60 -15.41 -3.88 -15.44
N PHE A 61 -14.30 -3.34 -15.93
CA PHE A 61 -13.71 -3.71 -17.20
C PHE A 61 -13.26 -5.18 -17.20
N GLY A 62 -12.58 -5.62 -16.13
CA GLY A 62 -12.15 -7.02 -15.97
C GLY A 62 -13.32 -7.99 -15.88
N VAL A 63 -14.37 -7.66 -15.12
CA VAL A 63 -15.62 -8.44 -15.08
C VAL A 63 -16.24 -8.54 -16.47
N SER A 64 -16.33 -7.42 -17.19
CA SER A 64 -16.88 -7.39 -18.55
C SER A 64 -16.06 -8.27 -19.51
N MET A 65 -14.72 -8.28 -19.37
CA MET A 65 -13.86 -9.17 -20.15
C MET A 65 -14.12 -10.67 -19.89
N VAL A 66 -14.49 -11.02 -18.67
CA VAL A 66 -14.83 -12.42 -18.31
C VAL A 66 -16.20 -12.83 -18.86
N LEU A 67 -17.13 -11.89 -19.00
CA LEU A 67 -18.49 -12.14 -19.50
C LEU A 67 -18.58 -12.32 -21.02
N ILE A 68 -17.60 -11.87 -21.78
CA ILE A 68 -17.55 -12.08 -23.23
C ILE A 68 -16.78 -13.37 -23.58
N PRO A 69 -17.02 -13.97 -24.77
CA PRO A 69 -16.28 -15.15 -25.20
C PRO A 69 -14.77 -14.94 -25.15
N SER A 70 -14.05 -15.96 -24.64
CA SER A 70 -12.60 -15.89 -24.42
C SER A 70 -11.79 -15.56 -25.69
N GLU A 71 -12.25 -15.97 -26.85
CA GLU A 71 -11.62 -15.66 -28.14
C GLU A 71 -11.63 -14.16 -28.44
N LYS A 72 -12.70 -13.45 -28.05
CA LYS A 72 -12.82 -12.01 -28.24
C LYS A 72 -12.05 -11.20 -27.20
N SER A 73 -11.91 -11.70 -25.98
CA SER A 73 -11.16 -11.04 -24.91
C SER A 73 -9.65 -11.33 -24.95
N ALA A 74 -9.22 -12.40 -25.64
CA ALA A 74 -7.82 -12.82 -25.68
C ALA A 74 -6.84 -11.72 -26.13
N PRO A 75 -7.09 -10.93 -27.20
CA PRO A 75 -6.17 -9.85 -27.60
C PRO A 75 -6.01 -8.78 -26.53
N THR A 76 -7.11 -8.39 -25.90
CA THR A 76 -7.10 -7.37 -24.83
C THR A 76 -6.36 -7.88 -23.59
N ARG A 77 -6.57 -9.15 -23.22
CA ARG A 77 -5.82 -9.79 -22.13
C ARG A 77 -4.32 -9.80 -22.42
N ALA A 78 -3.91 -10.27 -23.61
CA ALA A 78 -2.51 -10.31 -24.02
C ALA A 78 -1.88 -8.91 -24.04
N PHE A 79 -2.63 -7.89 -24.44
CA PHE A 79 -2.19 -6.50 -24.38
C PHE A 79 -1.88 -6.07 -22.93
N PHE A 80 -2.82 -6.27 -22.00
CA PHE A 80 -2.61 -5.88 -20.60
C PHE A 80 -1.53 -6.73 -19.91
N GLU A 81 -1.40 -8.01 -20.23
CA GLU A 81 -0.30 -8.85 -19.75
C GLU A 81 1.06 -8.28 -20.19
N SER A 82 1.21 -7.96 -21.48
CA SER A 82 2.44 -7.36 -22.01
C SER A 82 2.73 -5.97 -21.41
N VAL A 83 1.72 -5.12 -21.26
CA VAL A 83 1.87 -3.80 -20.61
C VAL A 83 2.31 -3.97 -19.15
N ASN A 84 1.72 -4.92 -18.43
CA ASN A 84 2.11 -5.21 -17.05
C ASN A 84 3.58 -5.65 -16.95
N GLU A 85 4.06 -6.54 -17.82
CA GLU A 85 5.46 -6.96 -17.84
C GLU A 85 6.41 -5.78 -18.13
N ILE A 86 6.05 -4.92 -19.08
CA ILE A 86 6.83 -3.72 -19.40
C ILE A 86 6.88 -2.79 -18.20
N ILE A 87 5.74 -2.53 -17.53
CA ILE A 87 5.69 -1.65 -16.35
C ILE A 87 6.52 -2.23 -15.20
N LEU A 88 6.44 -3.54 -14.95
CA LEU A 88 7.29 -4.20 -13.95
C LEU A 88 8.77 -3.99 -14.26
N LYS A 89 9.15 -4.08 -15.54
CA LYS A 89 10.54 -3.83 -15.95
C LYS A 89 10.97 -2.38 -15.80
N VAL A 90 10.07 -1.43 -16.05
CA VAL A 90 10.32 0.00 -15.78
C VAL A 90 10.55 0.22 -14.28
N VAL A 91 9.74 -0.39 -13.42
CA VAL A 91 9.92 -0.33 -11.96
C VAL A 91 11.27 -0.91 -11.55
N ASP A 92 11.69 -2.06 -12.08
CA ASP A 92 13.01 -2.64 -11.80
C ASP A 92 14.15 -1.66 -12.12
N VAL A 93 14.08 -0.98 -13.27
CA VAL A 93 15.08 0.00 -13.67
C VAL A 93 15.09 1.20 -12.72
N ILE A 94 13.93 1.70 -12.32
CA ILE A 94 13.83 2.81 -11.35
C ILE A 94 14.38 2.37 -9.98
N MET A 95 14.07 1.16 -9.53
CA MET A 95 14.53 0.63 -8.25
C MET A 95 16.05 0.44 -8.18
N LEU A 96 16.74 0.34 -9.31
CA LEU A 96 18.21 0.34 -9.35
C LEU A 96 18.79 1.66 -8.80
N TYR A 97 18.11 2.78 -9.04
CA TYR A 97 18.51 4.11 -8.56
C TYR A 97 17.88 4.47 -7.20
N ALA A 98 16.96 3.66 -6.69
CA ALA A 98 16.23 3.95 -5.46
C ALA A 98 17.14 4.22 -4.24
N PRO A 99 18.24 3.49 -3.97
CA PRO A 99 19.09 3.77 -2.81
C PRO A 99 19.68 5.17 -2.82
N VAL A 100 20.13 5.63 -4.00
CA VAL A 100 20.71 6.97 -4.19
C VAL A 100 19.60 8.03 -4.07
N GLY A 101 18.46 7.79 -4.70
CA GLY A 101 17.30 8.69 -4.65
C GLY A 101 16.77 8.87 -3.23
N VAL A 102 16.60 7.77 -2.49
CA VAL A 102 16.13 7.80 -1.09
C VAL A 102 17.14 8.54 -0.20
N PHE A 103 18.43 8.26 -0.35
CA PHE A 103 19.46 9.00 0.40
C PHE A 103 19.41 10.50 0.12
N ALA A 104 19.35 10.89 -1.16
CA ALA A 104 19.30 12.30 -1.56
C ALA A 104 18.02 13.00 -1.05
N LEU A 105 16.87 12.34 -1.14
CA LEU A 105 15.61 12.87 -0.62
C LEU A 105 15.64 13.04 0.89
N LEU A 106 16.09 12.02 1.64
CA LEU A 106 16.20 12.11 3.10
C LEU A 106 17.17 13.20 3.53
N ALA A 107 18.34 13.29 2.90
CA ALA A 107 19.31 14.35 3.17
C ALA A 107 18.72 15.74 2.85
N GLY A 108 18.05 15.88 1.70
CA GLY A 108 17.39 17.13 1.31
C GLY A 108 16.31 17.56 2.30
N VAL A 109 15.42 16.65 2.70
CA VAL A 109 14.37 16.93 3.70
C VAL A 109 14.98 17.29 5.05
N LEU A 110 16.00 16.54 5.51
CA LEU A 110 16.68 16.85 6.77
C LEU A 110 17.31 18.25 6.77
N VAL A 111 18.02 18.60 5.71
CA VAL A 111 18.64 19.94 5.59
C VAL A 111 17.57 21.03 5.53
N GLN A 112 16.52 20.83 4.72
CA GLN A 112 15.46 21.81 4.53
C GLN A 112 14.63 22.04 5.80
N VAL A 113 14.28 20.96 6.52
CA VAL A 113 13.43 21.04 7.71
C VAL A 113 14.24 21.47 8.92
N SER A 114 15.48 21.01 9.06
CA SER A 114 16.33 21.37 10.20
C SER A 114 16.92 22.78 10.14
N GLU A 115 16.85 23.43 8.97
CA GLU A 115 17.42 24.79 8.77
C GLU A 115 18.91 24.88 9.17
N GLY A 116 19.63 23.78 9.03
CA GLY A 116 21.04 23.67 9.46
C GLY A 116 21.24 23.42 10.97
N ASN A 117 20.17 23.25 11.74
CA ASN A 117 20.25 22.92 13.16
C ASN A 117 20.38 21.40 13.35
N LEU A 118 21.58 20.96 13.72
CA LEU A 118 21.89 19.54 13.91
C LEU A 118 21.02 18.88 15.00
N ALA A 119 20.73 19.58 16.10
CA ALA A 119 19.89 19.07 17.17
C ALA A 119 18.47 18.75 16.68
N PHE A 120 17.92 19.63 15.83
CA PHE A 120 16.62 19.45 15.22
C PHE A 120 16.61 18.31 14.19
N ALA A 121 17.66 18.18 13.37
CA ALA A 121 17.82 17.04 12.47
C ALA A 121 17.83 15.69 13.22
N ILE A 122 18.53 15.62 14.35
CA ILE A 122 18.58 14.42 15.20
C ILE A 122 17.18 14.10 15.77
N GLU A 123 16.40 15.10 16.16
CA GLU A 123 15.04 14.92 16.67
C GLU A 123 14.10 14.34 15.60
N ILE A 124 14.19 14.83 14.35
CA ILE A 124 13.46 14.27 13.21
C ILE A 124 13.86 12.81 13.00
N LEU A 125 15.16 12.51 12.99
CA LEU A 125 15.64 11.13 12.82
C LEU A 125 15.18 10.20 13.95
N LYS A 126 15.12 10.67 15.18
CA LYS A 126 14.53 9.92 16.31
C LYS A 126 13.05 9.63 16.07
N GLY A 127 12.26 10.62 15.63
CA GLY A 127 10.86 10.43 15.28
C GLY A 127 10.66 9.37 14.19
N LEU A 128 11.43 9.47 13.09
CA LEU A 128 11.42 8.47 12.01
C LEU A 128 11.88 7.08 12.51
N GLY A 129 12.83 7.02 13.44
CA GLY A 129 13.27 5.78 14.08
C GLY A 129 12.14 5.12 14.87
N VAL A 130 11.42 5.89 15.67
CA VAL A 130 10.25 5.40 16.44
C VAL A 130 9.15 4.90 15.49
N TYR A 131 8.84 5.66 14.44
CA TYR A 131 7.91 5.25 13.39
C TYR A 131 8.33 3.90 12.79
N SER A 132 9.59 3.75 12.38
CA SER A 132 10.12 2.53 11.77
C SER A 132 10.02 1.33 12.71
N ILE A 133 10.39 1.51 13.99
CA ILE A 133 10.28 0.48 15.02
C ILE A 133 8.81 0.07 15.23
N THR A 134 7.89 1.02 15.23
CA THR A 134 6.45 0.76 15.37
C THR A 134 5.92 -0.10 14.22
N VAL A 135 6.27 0.23 12.97
CA VAL A 135 5.90 -0.57 11.80
C VAL A 135 6.49 -1.97 11.88
N ILE A 136 7.79 -2.08 12.16
CA ILE A 136 8.47 -3.39 12.29
C ILE A 136 7.82 -4.23 13.40
N THR A 137 7.50 -3.63 14.53
CA THR A 137 6.83 -4.32 15.65
C THR A 137 5.45 -4.81 15.24
N GLY A 138 4.66 -3.99 14.55
CA GLY A 138 3.35 -4.37 14.02
C GLY A 138 3.46 -5.55 13.05
N LEU A 139 4.38 -5.49 12.09
CA LEU A 139 4.65 -6.59 11.15
C LEU A 139 5.13 -7.86 11.87
N ALA A 140 5.97 -7.73 12.89
CA ALA A 140 6.43 -8.87 13.70
C ALA A 140 5.25 -9.52 14.45
N ILE A 141 4.33 -8.74 15.01
CA ILE A 141 3.12 -9.26 15.65
C ILE A 141 2.27 -10.02 14.62
N MET A 142 2.10 -9.50 13.42
CA MET A 142 1.39 -10.21 12.36
C MET A 142 2.04 -11.54 12.01
N VAL A 143 3.35 -11.56 11.78
CA VAL A 143 4.09 -12.76 11.33
C VAL A 143 4.22 -13.80 12.44
N PHE A 144 4.47 -13.39 13.69
CA PHE A 144 4.79 -14.32 14.78
C PHE A 144 3.62 -14.61 15.74
N VAL A 145 2.54 -13.83 15.68
CA VAL A 145 1.36 -14.03 16.52
C VAL A 145 0.12 -14.32 15.69
N ILE A 146 -0.27 -13.39 14.80
CA ILE A 146 -1.56 -13.47 14.09
C ILE A 146 -1.55 -14.62 13.09
N TYR A 147 -0.59 -14.67 12.17
CA TYR A 147 -0.50 -15.74 11.17
C TYR A 147 -0.34 -17.14 11.76
N PRO A 148 0.55 -17.38 12.77
CA PRO A 148 0.60 -18.66 13.44
C PRO A 148 -0.73 -19.09 14.06
N LEU A 149 -1.42 -18.16 14.70
CA LEU A 149 -2.73 -18.42 15.30
C LEU A 149 -3.76 -18.84 14.24
N MET A 150 -3.83 -18.10 13.11
CA MET A 150 -4.72 -18.41 11.98
C MET A 150 -4.35 -19.76 11.33
N ILE A 151 -3.09 -19.98 11.01
CA ILE A 151 -2.64 -21.19 10.32
C ILE A 151 -2.87 -22.43 11.19
N ASN A 152 -2.53 -22.35 12.48
CA ASN A 152 -2.74 -23.47 13.40
C ASN A 152 -4.23 -23.78 13.62
N LYS A 153 -5.09 -22.74 13.76
CA LYS A 153 -6.52 -22.93 14.03
C LYS A 153 -7.33 -23.28 12.80
N LEU A 154 -7.08 -22.59 11.68
CA LEU A 154 -7.89 -22.72 10.46
C LEU A 154 -7.37 -23.81 9.54
N ALA A 155 -6.07 -23.80 9.22
CA ALA A 155 -5.47 -24.77 8.32
C ALA A 155 -5.00 -26.05 9.02
N LYS A 156 -4.95 -26.07 10.36
CA LYS A 156 -4.45 -27.20 11.17
C LYS A 156 -3.02 -27.64 10.80
N ILE A 157 -2.23 -26.74 10.23
CA ILE A 157 -0.83 -26.95 9.85
C ILE A 157 0.04 -26.33 10.96
N LYS A 158 1.08 -27.06 11.41
CA LYS A 158 2.05 -26.50 12.35
C LYS A 158 2.79 -25.33 11.70
N PHE A 159 2.80 -24.18 12.36
CA PHE A 159 3.40 -22.95 11.82
C PHE A 159 4.87 -23.15 11.38
N LYS A 160 5.66 -23.91 12.16
CA LYS A 160 7.06 -24.23 11.78
C LYS A 160 7.15 -24.94 10.42
N ARG A 161 6.22 -25.87 10.12
CA ARG A 161 6.16 -26.54 8.80
C ARG A 161 5.79 -25.57 7.70
N PHE A 162 4.81 -24.73 7.95
CA PHE A 162 4.40 -23.67 7.02
C PHE A 162 5.56 -22.72 6.72
N LEU A 163 6.20 -22.18 7.76
CA LEU A 163 7.32 -21.24 7.62
C LEU A 163 8.48 -21.86 6.81
N LYS A 164 8.83 -23.12 7.09
CA LYS A 164 9.86 -23.83 6.32
C LYS A 164 9.48 -24.00 4.84
N ALA A 165 8.21 -24.25 4.56
CA ALA A 165 7.72 -24.41 3.20
C ALA A 165 7.81 -23.10 2.40
N ILE A 166 7.41 -21.97 2.98
CA ILE A 166 7.31 -20.68 2.26
C ILE A 166 8.55 -19.78 2.41
N SER A 167 9.53 -20.15 3.25
CA SER A 167 10.71 -19.30 3.51
C SER A 167 11.46 -18.85 2.25
N PRO A 168 11.64 -19.66 1.19
CA PRO A 168 12.28 -19.18 -0.04
C PRO A 168 11.46 -18.05 -0.72
N ALA A 169 10.13 -18.17 -0.73
CA ALA A 169 9.27 -17.13 -1.28
C ALA A 169 9.31 -15.86 -0.41
N GLN A 170 9.38 -15.98 0.92
CA GLN A 170 9.53 -14.84 1.83
C GLN A 170 10.87 -14.11 1.61
N LEU A 171 11.96 -14.84 1.42
CA LEU A 171 13.26 -14.24 1.13
C LEU A 171 13.27 -13.52 -0.22
N LEU A 172 12.64 -14.11 -1.24
CA LEU A 172 12.48 -13.46 -2.54
C LEU A 172 11.60 -12.21 -2.44
N ALA A 173 10.48 -12.27 -1.70
CA ALA A 173 9.59 -11.13 -1.47
C ALA A 173 10.32 -9.99 -0.75
N PHE A 174 11.14 -10.31 0.24
CA PHE A 174 11.95 -9.34 0.96
C PHE A 174 12.99 -8.67 0.05
N SER A 175 13.66 -9.42 -0.81
CA SER A 175 14.69 -8.89 -1.71
C SER A 175 14.11 -8.07 -2.87
N THR A 176 12.96 -8.50 -3.41
CA THR A 176 12.31 -7.82 -4.54
C THR A 176 11.36 -6.72 -4.14
N SER A 177 10.88 -6.72 -2.87
CA SER A 177 9.80 -5.86 -2.40
C SER A 177 8.55 -5.91 -3.29
N SER A 178 8.30 -7.04 -3.98
CA SER A 178 7.22 -7.21 -4.95
C SER A 178 6.52 -8.56 -4.76
N SER A 179 5.23 -8.52 -4.42
CA SER A 179 4.39 -9.71 -4.35
C SER A 179 4.15 -10.33 -5.71
N ALA A 180 4.07 -9.51 -6.77
CA ALA A 180 3.89 -9.99 -8.14
C ALA A 180 5.14 -10.77 -8.63
N ALA A 181 6.34 -10.24 -8.41
CA ALA A 181 7.58 -10.92 -8.78
C ALA A 181 7.79 -12.24 -8.00
N THR A 182 7.25 -12.32 -6.79
CA THR A 182 7.38 -13.51 -5.92
C THR A 182 6.31 -14.57 -6.21
N LEU A 183 5.22 -14.19 -6.87
CA LEU A 183 4.05 -15.04 -7.06
C LEU A 183 4.36 -16.43 -7.64
N PRO A 184 5.17 -16.58 -8.70
CA PRO A 184 5.48 -17.89 -9.27
C PRO A 184 6.13 -18.83 -8.24
N LEU A 185 7.11 -18.34 -7.49
CA LEU A 185 7.77 -19.13 -6.45
C LEU A 185 6.79 -19.44 -5.30
N THR A 186 5.93 -18.50 -4.93
CA THR A 186 4.91 -18.74 -3.90
C THR A 186 3.95 -19.85 -4.31
N MET A 187 3.52 -19.87 -5.58
CA MET A 187 2.65 -20.93 -6.13
C MET A 187 3.35 -22.28 -6.06
N GLU A 188 4.57 -22.40 -6.56
CA GLU A 188 5.38 -23.61 -6.49
C GLU A 188 5.51 -24.13 -5.05
N ARG A 189 5.90 -23.25 -4.10
CA ARG A 189 6.09 -23.63 -2.70
C ARG A 189 4.81 -24.11 -2.02
N VAL A 190 3.68 -23.47 -2.33
CA VAL A 190 2.37 -23.83 -1.78
C VAL A 190 1.86 -25.15 -2.35
N GLU A 191 2.03 -25.38 -3.64
CA GLU A 191 1.63 -26.62 -4.33
C GLU A 191 2.49 -27.82 -3.87
N GLU A 192 3.80 -27.71 -3.97
CA GLU A 192 4.72 -28.84 -3.74
C GLU A 192 4.96 -29.17 -2.27
N HIS A 193 4.97 -28.15 -1.39
CA HIS A 193 5.38 -28.34 0.01
C HIS A 193 4.21 -28.30 0.98
N LEU A 194 3.11 -27.63 0.64
CA LEU A 194 1.91 -27.56 1.47
C LEU A 194 0.77 -28.44 0.94
N GLY A 195 0.87 -28.94 -0.30
CA GLY A 195 -0.10 -29.85 -0.91
C GLY A 195 -1.40 -29.18 -1.34
N VAL A 196 -1.36 -27.86 -1.60
CA VAL A 196 -2.52 -27.14 -2.13
C VAL A 196 -2.68 -27.49 -3.62
N SER A 197 -3.91 -27.77 -4.03
CA SER A 197 -4.16 -28.10 -5.44
C SER A 197 -3.87 -26.93 -6.38
N LYS A 198 -3.32 -27.21 -7.55
CA LYS A 198 -3.02 -26.20 -8.58
C LYS A 198 -4.25 -25.36 -8.96
N LYS A 199 -5.45 -25.94 -8.93
CA LYS A 199 -6.70 -25.23 -9.21
C LYS A 199 -6.96 -24.12 -8.17
N VAL A 200 -6.64 -24.36 -6.90
CA VAL A 200 -6.82 -23.38 -5.82
C VAL A 200 -5.70 -22.36 -5.83
N SER A 201 -4.44 -22.79 -5.94
CA SER A 201 -3.28 -21.90 -5.93
C SER A 201 -3.31 -20.91 -7.08
N SER A 202 -3.62 -21.36 -8.30
CA SER A 202 -3.68 -20.51 -9.50
C SER A 202 -4.80 -19.46 -9.50
N PHE A 203 -5.79 -19.61 -8.63
CA PHE A 203 -6.84 -18.60 -8.44
C PHE A 203 -6.59 -17.73 -7.20
N VAL A 204 -6.35 -18.35 -6.05
CA VAL A 204 -6.29 -17.66 -4.75
C VAL A 204 -5.02 -16.81 -4.62
N LEU A 205 -3.87 -17.30 -5.06
CA LEU A 205 -2.60 -16.60 -4.85
C LEU A 205 -2.45 -15.34 -5.72
N PRO A 206 -2.78 -15.35 -7.04
CA PRO A 206 -2.78 -14.11 -7.82
C PRO A 206 -3.77 -13.07 -7.30
N LEU A 207 -4.97 -13.50 -6.88
CA LEU A 207 -5.96 -12.62 -6.27
C LEU A 207 -5.43 -12.04 -4.94
N GLY A 208 -4.84 -12.90 -4.09
CA GLY A 208 -4.26 -12.49 -2.81
C GLY A 208 -3.07 -11.55 -2.98
N ALA A 209 -2.27 -11.70 -4.02
CA ALA A 209 -1.12 -10.82 -4.26
C ALA A 209 -1.52 -9.34 -4.45
N THR A 210 -2.75 -9.07 -4.85
CA THR A 210 -3.27 -7.71 -5.07
C THR A 210 -4.27 -7.28 -4.01
N ILE A 211 -5.14 -8.18 -3.53
CA ILE A 211 -6.22 -7.82 -2.60
C ILE A 211 -5.78 -7.96 -1.13
N ASN A 212 -4.91 -8.93 -0.83
CA ASN A 212 -4.50 -9.21 0.54
C ASN A 212 -3.15 -8.58 0.86
N MET A 213 -3.14 -7.25 0.99
CA MET A 213 -1.96 -6.44 1.32
C MET A 213 -2.02 -5.87 2.74
N ASP A 214 -2.22 -6.72 3.72
CA ASP A 214 -2.35 -6.37 5.13
C ASP A 214 -1.11 -5.68 5.72
N GLY A 215 0.11 -6.03 5.27
CA GLY A 215 1.32 -5.29 5.62
C GLY A 215 1.31 -3.83 5.11
N THR A 216 0.77 -3.60 3.91
CA THR A 216 0.59 -2.27 3.34
C THR A 216 -0.43 -1.46 4.14
N SER A 217 -1.58 -2.05 4.45
CA SER A 217 -2.61 -1.43 5.29
C SER A 217 -2.07 -1.03 6.67
N LEU A 218 -1.30 -1.94 7.31
CA LEU A 218 -0.68 -1.68 8.61
C LEU A 218 0.26 -0.46 8.55
N TYR A 219 1.19 -0.45 7.59
CA TYR A 219 2.15 0.66 7.53
C TYR A 219 1.46 1.99 7.17
N GLN A 220 0.44 1.98 6.32
CA GLN A 220 -0.33 3.17 5.97
C GLN A 220 -1.08 3.74 7.18
N GLY A 221 -1.73 2.88 7.98
CA GLY A 221 -2.38 3.29 9.22
C GLY A 221 -1.40 3.90 10.22
N VAL A 222 -0.24 3.26 10.44
CA VAL A 222 0.80 3.80 11.32
C VAL A 222 1.37 5.12 10.78
N ALA A 223 1.57 5.23 9.45
CA ALA A 223 2.07 6.45 8.82
C ALA A 223 1.09 7.60 8.96
N ALA A 224 -0.20 7.38 8.74
CA ALA A 224 -1.23 8.41 8.86
C ALA A 224 -1.30 8.96 10.30
N ILE A 225 -1.30 8.08 11.31
CA ILE A 225 -1.28 8.48 12.72
C ILE A 225 0.02 9.23 13.06
N PHE A 226 1.17 8.75 12.59
CA PHE A 226 2.45 9.41 12.80
C PHE A 226 2.47 10.82 12.20
N ILE A 227 1.98 10.98 10.97
CA ILE A 227 1.88 12.28 10.30
C ILE A 227 0.95 13.21 11.07
N ALA A 228 -0.23 12.75 11.47
CA ALA A 228 -1.15 13.52 12.29
C ALA A 228 -0.50 14.03 13.60
N GLN A 229 0.26 13.16 14.28
CA GLN A 229 1.02 13.54 15.47
C GLN A 229 2.12 14.57 15.18
N CYS A 230 2.80 14.48 14.04
CA CYS A 230 3.81 15.47 13.63
C CYS A 230 3.19 16.85 13.41
N PHE A 231 1.97 16.92 12.90
CA PHE A 231 1.22 18.16 12.67
C PHE A 231 0.34 18.58 13.84
N ASN A 232 0.42 17.88 14.97
CA ASN A 232 -0.37 18.15 16.19
C ASN A 232 -1.89 18.10 15.94
N VAL A 233 -2.32 17.17 15.07
CA VAL A 233 -3.72 16.89 14.82
C VAL A 233 -4.19 15.85 15.83
N ASP A 234 -5.16 16.20 16.64
CA ASP A 234 -5.78 15.26 17.59
C ASP A 234 -6.77 14.37 16.84
N LEU A 235 -6.48 13.06 16.84
CA LEU A 235 -7.33 12.05 16.22
C LEU A 235 -8.25 11.44 17.25
N GLY A 236 -9.56 11.69 17.11
CA GLY A 236 -10.60 10.99 17.85
C GLY A 236 -10.71 9.53 17.44
N LEU A 237 -11.51 8.76 18.19
CA LEU A 237 -11.73 7.34 17.87
C LEU A 237 -12.33 7.14 16.46
N ILE A 238 -13.24 8.03 16.05
CA ILE A 238 -13.87 7.98 14.73
C ILE A 238 -12.83 8.22 13.63
N ASP A 239 -11.94 9.19 13.81
CA ASP A 239 -10.88 9.49 12.83
C ASP A 239 -9.92 8.30 12.69
N GLN A 240 -9.54 7.66 13.80
CA GLN A 240 -8.70 6.46 13.78
C GLN A 240 -9.38 5.28 13.09
N LEU A 241 -10.69 5.08 13.29
CA LEU A 241 -11.46 4.06 12.57
C LEU A 241 -11.56 4.39 11.08
N THR A 242 -11.73 5.65 10.71
CA THR A 242 -11.72 6.11 9.32
C THR A 242 -10.38 5.82 8.65
N ILE A 243 -9.27 6.15 9.32
CA ILE A 243 -7.92 5.80 8.84
C ILE A 243 -7.78 4.29 8.64
N LEU A 244 -8.26 3.48 9.56
CA LEU A 244 -8.19 2.02 9.45
C LEU A 244 -8.95 1.51 8.22
N VAL A 245 -10.18 1.99 8.02
CA VAL A 245 -11.02 1.59 6.87
C VAL A 245 -10.42 2.07 5.56
N THR A 246 -10.00 3.34 5.46
CA THR A 246 -9.41 3.90 4.25
C THR A 246 -8.05 3.25 3.92
N ALA A 247 -7.19 2.99 4.90
CA ALA A 247 -5.95 2.28 4.70
C ALA A 247 -6.18 0.83 4.20
N THR A 248 -7.21 0.16 4.72
CA THR A 248 -7.58 -1.18 4.25
C THR A 248 -8.08 -1.15 2.80
N LEU A 249 -8.96 -0.22 2.46
CA LEU A 249 -9.47 -0.07 1.09
C LEU A 249 -8.35 0.35 0.12
N ALA A 250 -7.50 1.29 0.51
CA ALA A 250 -6.36 1.74 -0.28
C ALA A 250 -5.36 0.59 -0.51
N SER A 251 -5.13 -0.27 0.49
CA SER A 251 -4.24 -1.43 0.34
C SER A 251 -4.78 -2.45 -0.65
N ILE A 252 -6.09 -2.69 -0.69
CA ILE A 252 -6.75 -3.58 -1.66
C ILE A 252 -6.54 -3.09 -3.09
N GLY A 253 -6.52 -1.77 -3.31
CA GLY A 253 -6.29 -1.17 -4.62
C GLY A 253 -4.81 -0.98 -4.99
N SER A 254 -3.90 -1.34 -4.10
CA SER A 254 -2.46 -1.16 -4.33
C SER A 254 -1.92 -2.21 -5.31
N ALA A 255 -1.10 -1.77 -6.25
CA ALA A 255 -0.39 -2.71 -7.12
C ALA A 255 0.67 -3.52 -6.33
N ALA A 256 0.90 -4.77 -6.73
CA ALA A 256 1.84 -5.68 -6.06
C ALA A 256 3.31 -5.40 -6.44
N VAL A 257 3.69 -4.13 -6.57
CA VAL A 257 5.01 -3.67 -7.01
C VAL A 257 5.66 -2.76 -5.97
N PRO A 258 7.00 -2.63 -5.97
CA PRO A 258 7.71 -1.77 -5.03
C PRO A 258 7.19 -0.32 -5.06
N GLY A 259 6.98 0.27 -3.88
CA GLY A 259 6.60 1.67 -3.74
C GLY A 259 5.12 2.00 -4.00
N ALA A 260 4.30 1.10 -4.54
CA ALA A 260 2.89 1.36 -4.84
C ALA A 260 2.09 1.80 -3.59
N GLY A 261 2.38 1.22 -2.44
CA GLY A 261 1.73 1.59 -1.18
C GLY A 261 1.95 3.04 -0.77
N LEU A 262 3.07 3.67 -1.14
CA LEU A 262 3.33 5.08 -0.87
C LEU A 262 2.40 5.99 -1.68
N VAL A 263 2.12 5.63 -2.92
CA VAL A 263 1.16 6.35 -3.76
C VAL A 263 -0.24 6.26 -3.15
N MET A 264 -0.63 5.06 -2.71
CA MET A 264 -1.93 4.82 -2.08
C MET A 264 -2.07 5.49 -0.69
N LEU A 265 -0.97 5.77 0.01
CA LEU A 265 -0.98 6.51 1.26
C LEU A 265 -1.56 7.93 1.09
N THR A 266 -1.41 8.54 -0.08
CA THR A 266 -2.01 9.86 -0.36
C THR A 266 -3.53 9.86 -0.28
N ILE A 267 -4.19 8.72 -0.54
CA ILE A 267 -5.65 8.54 -0.39
C ILE A 267 -6.04 8.48 1.09
N VAL A 268 -5.20 7.86 1.92
CA VAL A 268 -5.45 7.74 3.37
C VAL A 268 -5.29 9.09 4.08
N LEU A 269 -4.47 9.97 3.50
CA LEU A 269 -4.16 11.30 4.07
C LEU A 269 -5.08 12.42 3.51
N GLY A 270 -5.80 12.16 2.43
CA GLY A 270 -6.74 13.11 1.79
C GLY A 270 -8.10 13.09 2.42
#